data_9528ec1ea9bded174af9f18a9c4422da
#
_entry.id   9528ec1ea9bded174af9f18a9c4422da
#
_cell.length_a   1.000
_cell.length_b   1.000
_cell.length_c   1.000
_cell.angle_alpha   90.00
_cell.angle_beta   90.00
_cell.angle_gamma   90.00
#
_symmetry.space_group_name_H-M   'P 1'
#
loop_
_entity.id
_entity.type
_entity.pdbx_description
1 polymer ?
#
loop_
_entity_poly.entity_id
_entity_poly.type
_entity_poly.pdbx_seq_one_letter_code
_entity_poly.pdbx_strand_id
1 'polypeptide(L)'
;HEETIGEAALLNSDGGAVAFISATRSVYSTRNRYLNTYLMENLLNGDGGKPMPMGKALTQAKCSLVTSSNMSDRTINKLKYVLTGDPALKLMFPTERLVIDSINGKRLGNSVVNLPAGSVARISGRIVNTYGNTIENYNGVVNATAYDKKELITCNDNAGNSLDPFTFYDRTRRLFEGTDSVTGGRFSFSFPVSIDASYSDETCLMSLYSVSNDHETEAHGYSSSFSINSSESLNPDSVGPMMYVYLNNPDFQD
;
A
#
# COMPACT_ATOMS: atom_id res chain seq x y z
N HIS A 1 -19.86 0.91 -30.23
CA HIS A 1 -19.53 1.31 -28.85
C HIS A 1 -18.12 0.82 -28.57
N GLU A 2 -17.20 1.71 -28.27
CA GLU A 2 -15.89 1.32 -27.77
C GLU A 2 -15.95 1.32 -26.25
N GLU A 3 -15.49 0.23 -25.66
CA GLU A 3 -15.40 0.07 -24.21
C GLU A 3 -14.35 1.05 -23.65
N THR A 4 -14.72 1.79 -22.61
CA THR A 4 -13.79 2.71 -21.95
C THR A 4 -12.89 1.95 -20.96
N ILE A 5 -11.74 2.54 -20.59
CA ILE A 5 -10.84 1.99 -19.58
C ILE A 5 -11.58 1.71 -18.26
N GLY A 6 -12.53 2.59 -17.88
CA GLY A 6 -13.32 2.41 -16.66
C GLY A 6 -14.28 1.23 -16.74
N GLU A 7 -14.93 1.04 -17.86
CA GLU A 7 -15.80 -0.11 -18.12
C GLU A 7 -14.98 -1.42 -18.12
N ALA A 8 -13.87 -1.43 -18.86
CA ALA A 8 -12.96 -2.58 -18.88
C ALA A 8 -12.46 -2.96 -17.48
N ALA A 9 -12.11 -1.97 -16.66
CA ALA A 9 -11.65 -2.22 -15.28
C ALA A 9 -12.77 -2.73 -14.38
N LEU A 10 -14.01 -2.25 -14.53
CA LEU A 10 -15.16 -2.71 -13.73
C LEU A 10 -15.70 -4.08 -14.14
N LEU A 11 -15.60 -4.42 -15.43
CA LEU A 11 -16.13 -5.67 -15.98
C LEU A 11 -15.10 -6.82 -15.97
N ASN A 12 -13.86 -6.55 -15.56
CA ASN A 12 -12.83 -7.57 -15.49
C ASN A 12 -13.10 -8.53 -14.33
N SER A 13 -13.32 -9.81 -14.65
CA SER A 13 -13.59 -10.88 -13.67
C SER A 13 -12.39 -11.24 -12.80
N ASP A 14 -11.16 -10.99 -13.28
CA ASP A 14 -9.93 -11.43 -12.65
C ASP A 14 -9.20 -10.29 -11.90
N GLY A 15 -9.90 -9.19 -11.67
CA GLY A 15 -9.35 -8.01 -10.98
C GLY A 15 -9.93 -6.71 -11.53
N GLY A 16 -9.23 -5.59 -11.38
CA GLY A 16 -9.65 -4.31 -11.92
C GLY A 16 -10.12 -3.34 -10.85
N ALA A 17 -11.32 -2.75 -11.01
CA ALA A 17 -11.82 -1.73 -10.12
C ALA A 17 -13.19 -2.11 -9.52
N VAL A 18 -13.41 -1.76 -8.26
CA VAL A 18 -14.72 -1.90 -7.59
C VAL A 18 -15.65 -0.73 -7.89
N ALA A 19 -15.09 0.39 -8.30
CA ALA A 19 -15.80 1.58 -8.76
C ALA A 19 -14.88 2.45 -9.61
N PHE A 20 -15.43 3.26 -10.48
CA PHE A 20 -14.69 4.14 -11.35
C PHE A 20 -15.34 5.54 -11.37
N ILE A 21 -14.53 6.56 -11.09
CA ILE A 21 -14.99 7.95 -11.13
C ILE A 21 -14.25 8.66 -12.26
N SER A 22 -14.98 9.04 -13.28
CA SER A 22 -14.39 9.65 -14.47
C SER A 22 -15.25 10.76 -15.06
N ALA A 23 -14.65 11.52 -15.97
CA ALA A 23 -15.35 12.51 -16.75
C ALA A 23 -15.94 11.89 -18.02
N THR A 24 -17.19 12.22 -18.32
CA THR A 24 -17.90 11.78 -19.53
C THR A 24 -17.55 12.61 -20.77
N ARG A 25 -16.85 13.72 -20.63
CA ARG A 25 -16.44 14.65 -21.69
C ARG A 25 -15.17 15.39 -21.30
N SER A 26 -14.59 16.15 -22.23
CA SER A 26 -13.45 17.03 -21.97
C SER A 26 -13.69 17.95 -20.78
N VAL A 27 -12.72 18.03 -19.91
CA VAL A 27 -12.73 18.75 -18.63
C VAL A 27 -11.48 19.61 -18.48
N TYR A 28 -11.52 20.58 -17.56
CA TYR A 28 -10.41 21.48 -17.29
C TYR A 28 -9.48 20.94 -16.21
N SER A 29 -8.19 20.78 -16.49
CA SER A 29 -7.20 20.17 -15.61
C SER A 29 -7.15 20.78 -14.20
N THR A 30 -7.15 22.11 -14.10
CA THR A 30 -7.15 22.80 -12.81
C THR A 30 -8.40 22.47 -11.97
N ARG A 31 -9.57 22.41 -12.61
CA ARG A 31 -10.83 22.09 -11.92
C ARG A 31 -10.90 20.63 -11.51
N ASN A 32 -10.32 19.75 -12.31
CA ASN A 32 -10.18 18.33 -11.99
C ASN A 32 -9.35 18.14 -10.73
N ARG A 33 -8.23 18.85 -10.61
CA ARG A 33 -7.39 18.79 -9.42
C ARG A 33 -8.17 19.14 -8.16
N TYR A 34 -8.96 20.21 -8.17
CA TYR A 34 -9.76 20.60 -7.01
C TYR A 34 -10.85 19.58 -6.68
N LEU A 35 -11.54 19.04 -7.69
CA LEU A 35 -12.53 17.97 -7.48
C LEU A 35 -11.87 16.75 -6.83
N ASN A 36 -10.71 16.34 -7.35
CA ASN A 36 -9.96 15.20 -6.82
C ASN A 36 -9.50 15.43 -5.38
N THR A 37 -9.01 16.63 -5.05
CA THR A 37 -8.63 16.99 -3.68
C THR A 37 -9.81 16.82 -2.73
N TYR A 38 -10.96 17.42 -3.01
CA TYR A 38 -12.14 17.28 -2.17
C TYR A 38 -12.68 15.85 -2.12
N LEU A 39 -12.61 15.11 -3.23
CA LEU A 39 -13.03 13.71 -3.27
C LEU A 39 -12.16 12.85 -2.35
N MET A 40 -10.84 12.98 -2.45
CA MET A 40 -9.90 12.26 -1.59
C MET A 40 -10.02 12.64 -0.12
N GLU A 41 -10.19 13.92 0.18
CA GLU A 41 -10.48 14.37 1.56
C GLU A 41 -11.73 13.70 2.13
N ASN A 42 -12.82 13.64 1.35
CA ASN A 42 -14.05 12.99 1.80
C ASN A 42 -13.92 11.47 1.91
N LEU A 43 -13.23 10.82 0.97
CA LEU A 43 -13.03 9.37 1.01
C LEU A 43 -12.10 8.96 2.16
N LEU A 44 -11.00 9.69 2.38
CA LEU A 44 -9.97 9.32 3.35
C LEU A 44 -10.28 9.76 4.77
N ASN A 45 -10.87 10.96 4.95
CA ASN A 45 -11.19 11.48 6.28
C ASN A 45 -12.62 11.11 6.72
N GLY A 46 -13.50 10.79 5.77
CA GLY A 46 -14.85 10.36 6.03
C GLY A 46 -15.71 11.35 6.83
N ASP A 47 -16.74 10.81 7.45
CA ASP A 47 -17.64 11.54 8.34
C ASP A 47 -17.26 11.18 9.79
N GLY A 48 -16.50 12.07 10.44
CA GLY A 48 -15.99 11.81 11.79
C GLY A 48 -14.97 10.66 11.87
N GLY A 49 -14.15 10.49 10.84
CA GLY A 49 -13.12 9.44 10.77
C GLY A 49 -13.65 8.07 10.34
N LYS A 50 -14.90 7.99 9.88
CA LYS A 50 -15.48 6.74 9.35
C LYS A 50 -15.54 6.76 7.83
N PRO A 51 -15.38 5.61 7.16
CA PRO A 51 -15.47 5.53 5.71
C PRO A 51 -16.82 6.05 5.19
N MET A 52 -16.76 6.95 4.22
CA MET A 52 -17.94 7.53 3.59
C MET A 52 -18.31 6.71 2.32
N PRO A 53 -19.61 6.49 2.05
CA PRO A 53 -20.02 5.91 0.77
C PRO A 53 -19.50 6.74 -0.41
N MET A 54 -19.00 6.09 -1.46
CA MET A 54 -18.37 6.75 -2.61
C MET A 54 -19.28 7.78 -3.28
N GLY A 55 -20.57 7.47 -3.43
CA GLY A 55 -21.55 8.41 -3.99
C GLY A 55 -21.75 9.66 -3.13
N LYS A 56 -21.76 9.50 -1.79
CA LYS A 56 -21.82 10.62 -0.85
C LYS A 56 -20.54 11.47 -0.94
N ALA A 57 -19.38 10.82 -0.98
CA ALA A 57 -18.08 11.48 -1.08
C ALA A 57 -17.98 12.33 -2.36
N LEU A 58 -18.38 11.76 -3.51
CA LEU A 58 -18.40 12.49 -4.79
C LEU A 58 -19.38 13.66 -4.76
N THR A 59 -20.57 13.46 -4.20
CA THR A 59 -21.58 14.51 -4.07
C THR A 59 -21.07 15.67 -3.22
N GLN A 60 -20.49 15.38 -2.06
CA GLN A 60 -19.92 16.39 -1.19
C GLN A 60 -18.74 17.12 -1.85
N ALA A 61 -17.87 16.41 -2.57
CA ALA A 61 -16.78 17.02 -3.32
C ALA A 61 -17.29 18.03 -4.36
N LYS A 62 -18.36 17.69 -5.09
CA LYS A 62 -19.00 18.58 -6.04
C LYS A 62 -19.64 19.79 -5.34
N CYS A 63 -20.28 19.60 -4.19
CA CYS A 63 -20.84 20.69 -3.39
C CYS A 63 -19.74 21.63 -2.88
N SER A 64 -18.63 21.09 -2.38
CA SER A 64 -17.48 21.87 -1.91
C SER A 64 -16.90 22.76 -3.02
N LEU A 65 -16.85 22.29 -4.27
CA LEU A 65 -16.45 23.13 -5.40
C LEU A 65 -17.37 24.32 -5.65
N VAL A 66 -18.65 24.23 -5.29
CA VAL A 66 -19.60 25.35 -5.46
C VAL A 66 -19.50 26.35 -4.32
N THR A 67 -19.28 25.87 -3.11
CA THR A 67 -19.33 26.68 -1.88
C THR A 67 -17.98 27.26 -1.47
N SER A 68 -16.87 26.67 -1.95
CA SER A 68 -15.53 27.17 -1.62
C SER A 68 -15.28 28.56 -2.21
N SER A 69 -14.73 29.45 -1.39
CA SER A 69 -14.35 30.80 -1.84
C SER A 69 -13.08 30.79 -2.72
N ASN A 70 -12.15 29.87 -2.43
CA ASN A 70 -10.81 29.84 -3.04
C ASN A 70 -10.70 28.89 -4.24
N MET A 71 -11.51 27.83 -4.27
CA MET A 71 -11.43 26.75 -5.26
C MET A 71 -12.78 26.50 -5.94
N SER A 72 -13.65 27.52 -6.00
CA SER A 72 -14.99 27.37 -6.55
C SER A 72 -14.97 27.07 -8.05
N ASP A 73 -15.78 26.10 -8.44
CA ASP A 73 -16.10 25.80 -9.84
C ASP A 73 -17.58 26.05 -10.12
N ARG A 74 -17.89 27.22 -10.68
CA ARG A 74 -19.25 27.58 -11.10
C ARG A 74 -19.59 27.08 -12.50
N THR A 75 -18.66 26.38 -13.17
CA THR A 75 -18.85 25.82 -14.50
C THR A 75 -19.58 24.47 -14.42
N ILE A 76 -19.96 23.98 -15.58
CA ILE A 76 -20.54 22.63 -15.72
C ILE A 76 -19.50 21.51 -15.57
N ASN A 77 -18.23 21.84 -15.37
CA ASN A 77 -17.13 20.84 -15.33
C ASN A 77 -17.38 19.73 -14.29
N LYS A 78 -17.80 20.10 -13.07
CA LYS A 78 -18.15 19.14 -12.02
C LYS A 78 -19.30 18.19 -12.36
N LEU A 79 -20.22 18.63 -13.22
CA LEU A 79 -21.37 17.81 -13.63
C LEU A 79 -20.98 16.71 -14.63
N LYS A 80 -19.84 16.86 -15.29
CA LYS A 80 -19.32 15.87 -16.23
C LYS A 80 -18.76 14.62 -15.54
N TYR A 81 -18.48 14.69 -14.25
CA TYR A 81 -17.97 13.55 -13.49
C TYR A 81 -19.09 12.64 -13.01
N VAL A 82 -18.93 11.36 -13.27
CA VAL A 82 -19.86 10.30 -12.86
C VAL A 82 -19.13 9.22 -12.10
N LEU A 83 -19.85 8.59 -11.18
CA LEU A 83 -19.46 7.35 -10.54
C LEU A 83 -20.12 6.20 -11.28
N THR A 84 -19.32 5.26 -11.74
CA THR A 84 -19.76 3.98 -12.28
C THR A 84 -19.40 2.90 -11.25
N GLY A 85 -20.38 2.11 -10.81
CA GLY A 85 -20.29 1.17 -9.69
C GLY A 85 -21.36 1.45 -8.65
N ASP A 86 -21.26 0.79 -7.49
CA ASP A 86 -22.23 0.98 -6.40
C ASP A 86 -21.93 2.27 -5.61
N PRO A 87 -22.83 3.26 -5.59
CA PRO A 87 -22.63 4.50 -4.83
C PRO A 87 -22.68 4.31 -3.31
N ALA A 88 -23.25 3.20 -2.83
CA ALA A 88 -23.28 2.85 -1.41
C ALA A 88 -21.98 2.21 -0.91
N LEU A 89 -21.12 1.78 -1.83
CA LEU A 89 -19.84 1.15 -1.50
C LEU A 89 -18.98 2.09 -0.66
N LYS A 90 -18.43 1.55 0.41
CA LYS A 90 -17.45 2.23 1.26
C LYS A 90 -16.09 1.59 1.07
N LEU A 91 -15.04 2.39 1.01
CA LEU A 91 -13.68 1.87 1.09
C LEU A 91 -13.44 1.33 2.51
N MET A 92 -12.80 0.17 2.60
CA MET A 92 -12.37 -0.37 3.89
C MET A 92 -11.16 0.42 4.37
N PHE A 93 -11.28 0.99 5.56
CA PHE A 93 -10.14 1.58 6.28
C PHE A 93 -9.96 0.78 7.56
N PRO A 94 -8.83 0.07 7.69
CA PRO A 94 -8.52 -0.64 8.93
C PRO A 94 -8.57 0.31 10.12
N THR A 95 -9.39 -0.01 11.11
CA THR A 95 -9.53 0.78 12.34
C THR A 95 -8.48 0.38 13.38
N GLU A 96 -8.04 -0.87 13.30
CA GLU A 96 -7.07 -1.44 14.21
C GLU A 96 -5.66 -1.28 13.64
N ARG A 97 -4.64 -1.33 14.50
CA ARG A 97 -3.25 -1.12 14.11
C ARG A 97 -2.40 -2.33 14.40
N LEU A 98 -1.50 -2.62 13.46
CA LEU A 98 -0.37 -3.52 13.67
C LEU A 98 0.81 -2.73 14.22
N VAL A 99 1.34 -3.16 15.34
CA VAL A 99 2.51 -2.56 15.99
C VAL A 99 3.61 -3.61 16.06
N ILE A 100 4.79 -3.28 15.53
CA ILE A 100 5.98 -4.08 15.71
C ILE A 100 6.58 -3.75 17.07
N ASP A 101 6.64 -4.74 17.95
CA ASP A 101 7.20 -4.58 19.30
C ASP A 101 8.72 -4.74 19.28
N SER A 102 9.24 -5.69 18.49
CA SER A 102 10.67 -5.92 18.41
C SER A 102 11.14 -6.49 17.07
N ILE A 103 12.39 -6.22 16.76
CA ILE A 103 13.15 -6.82 15.66
C ILE A 103 14.41 -7.48 16.27
N ASN A 104 14.60 -8.79 16.03
CA ASN A 104 15.66 -9.59 16.62
C ASN A 104 15.75 -9.46 18.16
N GLY A 105 14.59 -9.38 18.82
CA GLY A 105 14.49 -9.21 20.28
C GLY A 105 14.79 -7.80 20.79
N LYS A 106 15.25 -6.88 19.93
CA LYS A 106 15.43 -5.47 20.29
C LYS A 106 14.08 -4.74 20.16
N ARG A 107 13.62 -4.14 21.26
CA ARG A 107 12.41 -3.30 21.24
C ARG A 107 12.58 -2.14 20.29
N LEU A 108 11.54 -1.87 19.49
CA LEU A 108 11.50 -0.68 18.67
C LEU A 108 11.22 0.53 19.55
N GLY A 109 12.07 1.53 19.43
CA GLY A 109 11.98 2.84 20.06
C GLY A 109 12.40 3.91 19.05
N ASN A 110 13.14 4.90 19.53
CA ASN A 110 13.66 5.97 18.64
C ASN A 110 14.93 5.57 17.86
N SER A 111 15.44 4.36 18.05
CA SER A 111 16.67 3.88 17.39
C SER A 111 16.36 2.94 16.24
N VAL A 112 17.13 3.06 15.16
CA VAL A 112 17.07 2.16 13.99
C VAL A 112 17.77 0.85 14.35
N VAL A 113 17.15 -0.29 14.03
CA VAL A 113 17.75 -1.62 14.19
C VAL A 113 18.50 -1.99 12.92
N ASN A 114 19.79 -2.20 13.02
CA ASN A 114 20.60 -2.65 11.89
C ASN A 114 20.50 -4.16 11.73
N LEU A 115 20.12 -4.60 10.53
CA LEU A 115 20.05 -6.00 10.13
C LEU A 115 21.25 -6.34 9.25
N PRO A 116 22.11 -7.28 9.65
CA PRO A 116 23.19 -7.72 8.78
C PRO A 116 22.63 -8.43 7.54
N ALA A 117 23.15 -8.11 6.36
CA ALA A 117 22.82 -8.84 5.14
C ALA A 117 23.19 -10.35 5.30
N GLY A 118 22.38 -11.23 4.72
CA GLY A 118 22.51 -12.68 4.86
C GLY A 118 22.10 -13.22 6.23
N SER A 119 21.67 -12.39 7.18
CA SER A 119 21.12 -12.83 8.46
C SER A 119 19.63 -13.16 8.35
N VAL A 120 19.05 -13.64 9.44
CA VAL A 120 17.60 -13.83 9.57
C VAL A 120 17.05 -12.73 10.47
N ALA A 121 16.10 -11.96 9.93
CA ALA A 121 15.32 -11.01 10.71
C ALA A 121 14.15 -11.74 11.39
N ARG A 122 13.97 -11.52 12.69
CA ARG A 122 12.81 -12.02 13.45
C ARG A 122 12.00 -10.83 13.92
N ILE A 123 10.75 -10.80 13.53
CA ILE A 123 9.81 -9.73 13.82
C ILE A 123 8.78 -10.25 14.81
N SER A 124 8.47 -9.47 15.83
CA SER A 124 7.32 -9.74 16.68
C SER A 124 6.50 -8.48 16.90
N GLY A 125 5.20 -8.65 17.04
CA GLY A 125 4.28 -7.54 17.18
C GLY A 125 2.90 -7.98 17.62
N ARG A 126 1.99 -7.00 17.62
CA ARG A 126 0.63 -7.18 18.11
C ARG A 126 -0.36 -6.30 17.36
N ILE A 127 -1.62 -6.72 17.40
CA ILE A 127 -2.76 -5.94 16.94
C ILE A 127 -3.29 -5.13 18.13
N VAL A 128 -3.46 -3.84 17.93
CA VAL A 128 -3.94 -2.94 18.97
C VAL A 128 -5.13 -2.13 18.49
N ASN A 129 -6.03 -1.83 19.40
CA ASN A 129 -7.15 -0.92 19.15
C ASN A 129 -6.68 0.55 19.11
N THR A 130 -7.61 1.47 18.89
CA THR A 130 -7.36 2.91 18.83
C THR A 130 -6.75 3.48 20.12
N TYR A 131 -6.93 2.80 21.27
CA TYR A 131 -6.35 3.18 22.57
C TYR A 131 -4.95 2.58 22.80
N GLY A 132 -4.44 1.75 21.89
CA GLY A 132 -3.14 1.09 22.01
C GLY A 132 -3.14 -0.21 22.83
N ASN A 133 -4.32 -0.72 23.22
CA ASN A 133 -4.45 -1.98 23.92
C ASN A 133 -4.48 -3.15 22.94
N THR A 134 -3.80 -4.24 23.29
CA THR A 134 -3.81 -5.48 22.49
C THR A 134 -5.22 -6.04 22.42
N ILE A 135 -5.64 -6.48 21.24
CA ILE A 135 -6.93 -7.13 21.00
C ILE A 135 -6.72 -8.63 21.15
N GLU A 136 -6.81 -9.13 22.39
CA GLU A 136 -6.43 -10.50 22.74
C GLU A 136 -7.32 -11.59 22.11
N ASN A 137 -8.51 -11.26 21.66
CA ASN A 137 -9.41 -12.16 20.95
C ASN A 137 -9.22 -12.13 19.41
N TYR A 138 -8.30 -11.32 18.89
CA TYR A 138 -8.02 -11.27 17.45
C TYR A 138 -7.23 -12.50 17.02
N ASN A 139 -7.77 -13.27 16.08
CA ASN A 139 -7.11 -14.37 15.41
C ASN A 139 -7.28 -14.18 13.91
N GLY A 140 -6.21 -14.35 13.14
CA GLY A 140 -6.26 -14.05 11.71
C GLY A 140 -4.92 -14.34 11.03
N VAL A 141 -4.70 -13.64 9.93
CA VAL A 141 -3.49 -13.73 9.11
C VAL A 141 -2.86 -12.35 9.00
N VAL A 142 -1.54 -12.26 9.15
CA VAL A 142 -0.76 -11.07 8.85
C VAL A 142 -0.02 -11.26 7.53
N ASN A 143 -0.16 -10.28 6.62
CA ASN A 143 0.63 -10.15 5.41
C ASN A 143 1.71 -9.10 5.65
N ALA A 144 2.95 -9.46 5.41
CA ALA A 144 4.10 -8.60 5.64
C ALA A 144 4.89 -8.39 4.35
N THR A 145 5.17 -7.14 4.02
CA THR A 145 6.04 -6.78 2.89
C THR A 145 7.15 -5.87 3.39
N ALA A 146 8.39 -6.27 3.19
CA ALA A 146 9.55 -5.43 3.48
C ALA A 146 10.11 -4.85 2.18
N TYR A 147 10.35 -3.54 2.20
CA TYR A 147 10.93 -2.79 1.09
C TYR A 147 12.31 -2.28 1.50
N ASP A 148 13.20 -2.21 0.52
CA ASP A 148 14.51 -1.58 0.65
C ASP A 148 14.39 -0.06 0.87
N LYS A 149 15.52 0.61 1.00
CA LYS A 149 15.59 2.07 1.06
C LYS A 149 14.95 2.73 -0.18
N LYS A 150 14.71 4.02 -0.09
CA LYS A 150 14.25 4.79 -1.24
C LYS A 150 15.35 4.93 -2.28
N GLU A 151 14.98 4.86 -3.54
CA GLU A 151 15.83 5.10 -4.70
C GLU A 151 15.33 6.31 -5.48
N LEU A 152 16.26 7.05 -6.08
CA LEU A 152 15.91 8.13 -6.98
C LEU A 152 15.47 7.55 -8.33
N ILE A 153 14.22 7.74 -8.66
CA ILE A 153 13.62 7.30 -9.91
C ILE A 153 13.64 8.48 -10.89
N THR A 154 14.13 8.24 -12.08
CA THR A 154 14.11 9.20 -13.18
C THR A 154 13.07 8.75 -14.19
N CYS A 155 12.03 9.56 -14.42
CA CYS A 155 11.01 9.29 -15.42
C CYS A 155 11.60 9.49 -16.83
N ASN A 156 11.30 8.55 -17.73
CA ASN A 156 11.62 8.74 -19.14
C ASN A 156 10.69 9.82 -19.72
N ASP A 157 11.28 10.79 -20.41
CA ASP A 157 10.51 11.76 -21.19
C ASP A 157 10.12 11.15 -22.54
N ASN A 158 9.06 10.33 -22.54
CA ASN A 158 8.58 9.65 -23.74
C ASN A 158 8.05 10.61 -24.81
N ALA A 159 7.71 11.85 -24.43
CA ALA A 159 7.26 12.87 -25.34
C ALA A 159 8.40 13.71 -25.93
N GLY A 160 9.59 13.63 -25.35
CA GLY A 160 10.78 14.37 -25.79
C GLY A 160 10.65 15.90 -25.64
N ASN A 161 9.79 16.36 -24.73
CA ASN A 161 9.44 17.77 -24.59
C ASN A 161 10.08 18.44 -23.38
N SER A 162 10.67 17.67 -22.47
CA SER A 162 11.32 18.17 -21.26
C SER A 162 12.83 18.30 -21.47
N LEU A 163 13.39 19.40 -20.98
CA LEU A 163 14.82 19.60 -20.93
C LEU A 163 15.42 18.86 -19.72
N ASP A 164 14.64 18.77 -18.62
CA ASP A 164 15.04 18.11 -17.39
C ASP A 164 14.07 16.95 -17.08
N PRO A 165 14.57 15.71 -16.94
CA PRO A 165 13.75 14.56 -16.56
C PRO A 165 13.11 14.77 -15.18
N PHE A 166 11.85 14.42 -15.03
CA PHE A 166 11.19 14.42 -13.73
C PHE A 166 11.76 13.30 -12.86
N THR A 167 12.14 13.62 -11.64
CA THR A 167 12.68 12.66 -10.68
C THR A 167 11.87 12.66 -9.38
N PHE A 168 11.78 11.49 -8.73
CA PHE A 168 11.18 11.32 -7.43
C PHE A 168 11.83 10.16 -6.67
N TYR A 169 11.62 10.11 -5.37
CA TYR A 169 12.10 8.99 -4.55
C TYR A 169 10.99 7.97 -4.32
N ASP A 170 11.28 6.69 -4.58
CA ASP A 170 10.36 5.58 -4.34
C ASP A 170 11.08 4.33 -3.82
N ARG A 171 10.33 3.35 -3.28
CA ARG A 171 10.81 2.06 -2.83
C ARG A 171 10.41 0.99 -3.85
N THR A 172 11.24 0.75 -4.81
CA THR A 172 10.95 -0.17 -5.92
C THR A 172 11.29 -1.61 -5.60
N ARG A 173 12.24 -1.83 -4.67
CA ARG A 173 12.77 -3.14 -4.37
C ARG A 173 12.07 -3.75 -3.15
N ARG A 174 11.43 -4.91 -3.35
CA ARG A 174 10.93 -5.75 -2.26
C ARG A 174 12.03 -6.68 -1.76
N LEU A 175 12.24 -6.69 -0.46
CA LEU A 175 13.19 -7.56 0.23
C LEU A 175 12.54 -8.86 0.70
N PHE A 176 11.25 -8.77 1.05
CA PHE A 176 10.47 -9.90 1.57
C PHE A 176 8.98 -9.64 1.33
N GLU A 177 8.26 -10.70 1.06
CA GLU A 177 6.79 -10.74 1.08
C GLU A 177 6.37 -12.11 1.61
N GLY A 178 5.48 -12.13 2.59
CA GLY A 178 5.03 -13.37 3.20
C GLY A 178 3.85 -13.18 4.14
N THR A 179 3.29 -14.30 4.56
CA THR A 179 2.14 -14.37 5.46
C THR A 179 2.46 -15.21 6.68
N ASP A 180 1.87 -14.85 7.83
CA ASP A 180 1.93 -15.65 9.04
C ASP A 180 0.62 -15.51 9.83
N SER A 181 0.44 -16.35 10.85
CA SER A 181 -0.74 -16.37 11.68
C SER A 181 -0.68 -15.29 12.77
N VAL A 182 -1.86 -14.77 13.11
CA VAL A 182 -2.07 -13.95 14.31
C VAL A 182 -2.90 -14.74 15.29
N THR A 183 -2.42 -14.89 16.52
CA THR A 183 -3.12 -15.59 17.59
C THR A 183 -3.15 -14.74 18.85
N GLY A 184 -4.35 -14.54 19.42
CA GLY A 184 -4.50 -13.70 20.59
C GLY A 184 -3.99 -12.28 20.40
N GLY A 185 -4.19 -11.73 19.20
CA GLY A 185 -3.72 -10.40 18.81
C GLY A 185 -2.20 -10.25 18.69
N ARG A 186 -1.44 -11.35 18.65
CA ARG A 186 0.02 -11.35 18.55
C ARG A 186 0.48 -12.11 17.33
N PHE A 187 1.57 -11.66 16.73
CA PHE A 187 2.23 -12.31 15.59
C PHE A 187 3.74 -12.34 15.75
N SER A 188 4.36 -13.32 15.12
CA SER A 188 5.81 -13.40 15.04
C SER A 188 6.21 -14.18 13.80
N PHE A 189 7.04 -13.58 12.95
CA PHE A 189 7.55 -14.21 11.75
C PHE A 189 9.04 -13.92 11.58
N SER A 190 9.67 -14.65 10.68
CA SER A 190 11.06 -14.42 10.32
C SER A 190 11.26 -14.50 8.81
N PHE A 191 12.25 -13.75 8.33
CA PHE A 191 12.64 -13.77 6.93
C PHE A 191 14.15 -13.62 6.75
N PRO A 192 14.71 -14.18 5.65
CA PRO A 192 16.12 -13.99 5.32
C PRO A 192 16.34 -12.57 4.80
N VAL A 193 17.35 -11.90 5.33
CA VAL A 193 17.79 -10.59 4.82
C VAL A 193 18.69 -10.83 3.60
N SER A 194 18.27 -10.36 2.43
CA SER A 194 19.01 -10.55 1.19
C SER A 194 20.45 -10.00 1.28
N ILE A 195 21.39 -10.75 0.73
CA ILE A 195 22.77 -10.31 0.56
C ILE A 195 22.91 -9.20 -0.50
N ASP A 196 21.96 -9.14 -1.43
CA ASP A 196 21.91 -8.15 -2.49
C ASP A 196 21.19 -6.86 -2.09
N ALA A 197 20.78 -6.74 -0.82
CA ALA A 197 20.17 -5.51 -0.33
C ALA A 197 21.12 -4.32 -0.45
N SER A 198 20.55 -3.14 -0.66
CA SER A 198 21.35 -1.91 -0.77
C SER A 198 21.87 -1.51 0.60
N TYR A 199 23.18 -1.59 0.82
CA TYR A 199 23.80 -1.17 2.07
C TYR A 199 23.76 0.35 2.20
N SER A 200 23.13 0.86 3.22
CA SER A 200 23.16 2.27 3.56
C SER A 200 22.60 2.52 4.95
N ASP A 201 22.84 3.72 5.48
CA ASP A 201 22.25 4.18 6.75
C ASP A 201 20.78 4.61 6.61
N GLU A 202 20.25 4.64 5.38
CA GLU A 202 18.84 4.91 5.14
C GLU A 202 17.96 3.74 5.57
N THR A 203 16.77 4.07 6.06
CA THR A 203 15.84 3.09 6.59
C THR A 203 15.06 2.38 5.50
N CYS A 204 14.88 1.07 5.69
CA CYS A 204 13.93 0.23 4.98
C CYS A 204 12.49 0.49 5.48
N LEU A 205 11.52 -0.13 4.84
CA LEU A 205 10.11 -0.04 5.25
C LEU A 205 9.51 -1.44 5.35
N MET A 206 8.84 -1.73 6.44
CA MET A 206 7.96 -2.89 6.55
C MET A 206 6.52 -2.41 6.57
N SER A 207 5.71 -2.91 5.65
CA SER A 207 4.26 -2.72 5.59
C SER A 207 3.58 -3.99 6.05
N LEU A 208 2.59 -3.85 6.91
CA LEU A 208 1.85 -4.95 7.51
C LEU A 208 0.36 -4.74 7.31
N TYR A 209 -0.33 -5.80 6.95
CA TYR A 209 -1.78 -5.85 6.85
C TYR A 209 -2.28 -7.15 7.45
N SER A 210 -3.37 -7.10 8.18
CA SER A 210 -3.98 -8.29 8.78
C SER A 210 -5.50 -8.26 8.62
N VAL A 211 -6.05 -9.43 8.42
CA VAL A 211 -7.50 -9.68 8.43
C VAL A 211 -7.82 -10.79 9.42
N SER A 212 -8.87 -10.61 10.20
CA SER A 212 -9.36 -11.61 11.14
C SER A 212 -9.99 -12.81 10.41
N ASN A 213 -10.03 -13.98 11.06
CA ASN A 213 -10.55 -15.21 10.47
C ASN A 213 -12.04 -15.12 10.08
N ASP A 214 -12.80 -14.27 10.75
CA ASP A 214 -14.19 -13.95 10.43
C ASP A 214 -14.37 -12.91 9.33
N HIS A 215 -13.24 -12.31 8.86
CA HIS A 215 -13.21 -11.23 7.88
C HIS A 215 -13.93 -9.93 8.29
N GLU A 216 -14.22 -9.76 9.58
CA GLU A 216 -14.93 -8.58 10.09
C GLU A 216 -14.00 -7.45 10.55
N THR A 217 -12.76 -7.80 10.93
CA THR A 217 -11.79 -6.84 11.46
C THR A 217 -10.52 -6.86 10.66
N GLU A 218 -10.08 -5.67 10.26
CA GLU A 218 -8.83 -5.45 9.58
C GLU A 218 -7.90 -4.56 10.40
N ALA A 219 -6.61 -4.78 10.25
CA ALA A 219 -5.58 -3.97 10.88
C ALA A 219 -4.46 -3.66 9.88
N HIS A 220 -3.86 -2.49 9.99
CA HIS A 220 -2.68 -2.13 9.23
C HIS A 220 -1.60 -1.52 10.12
N GLY A 221 -0.37 -1.57 9.62
CA GLY A 221 0.75 -0.94 10.30
C GLY A 221 1.97 -0.86 9.40
N TYR A 222 2.92 -0.06 9.82
CA TYR A 222 4.21 0.01 9.16
C TYR A 222 5.32 0.36 10.15
N SER A 223 6.55 0.05 9.79
CA SER A 223 7.73 0.50 10.50
C SER A 223 8.85 0.80 9.54
N SER A 224 9.53 1.92 9.75
CA SER A 224 10.79 2.27 9.08
C SER A 224 11.97 2.29 10.07
N SER A 225 11.85 1.58 11.20
CA SER A 225 12.85 1.60 12.25
C SER A 225 13.94 0.52 12.07
N PHE A 226 14.27 0.16 10.83
CA PHE A 226 15.37 -0.74 10.54
C PHE A 226 16.11 -0.35 9.25
N SER A 227 17.38 -0.76 9.17
CA SER A 227 18.24 -0.61 8.00
C SER A 227 19.01 -1.91 7.76
N ILE A 228 19.60 -2.06 6.57
CA ILE A 228 20.41 -3.22 6.22
C ILE A 228 21.86 -2.77 6.05
N ASN A 229 22.75 -3.40 6.80
CA ASN A 229 24.19 -3.12 6.74
C ASN A 229 24.93 -4.29 6.13
N SER A 230 26.16 -4.01 5.63
CA SER A 230 27.06 -5.07 5.20
C SER A 230 27.40 -5.97 6.39
N SER A 231 27.40 -7.27 6.16
CA SER A 231 27.94 -8.22 7.13
C SER A 231 29.44 -8.36 6.92
N GLU A 232 30.23 -8.16 7.97
CA GLU A 232 31.69 -8.39 7.91
C GLU A 232 32.08 -9.88 7.79
N SER A 233 31.13 -10.81 7.85
CA SER A 233 31.39 -12.25 7.99
C SER A 233 30.53 -13.17 7.14
N LEU A 234 30.07 -12.75 5.96
CA LEU A 234 29.40 -13.67 5.06
C LEU A 234 30.43 -14.51 4.30
N ASN A 235 30.40 -15.83 4.52
CA ASN A 235 30.95 -16.74 3.52
C ASN A 235 30.17 -16.51 2.21
N PRO A 236 30.87 -16.34 1.08
CA PRO A 236 30.17 -16.17 -0.19
C PRO A 236 29.27 -17.38 -0.44
N ASP A 237 28.02 -17.17 -0.70
CA ASP A 237 27.11 -18.20 -1.12
C ASP A 237 27.56 -18.72 -2.50
N SER A 238 28.07 -19.94 -2.50
CA SER A 238 28.51 -20.63 -3.72
C SER A 238 27.48 -21.61 -4.28
N VAL A 239 26.30 -21.67 -3.63
CA VAL A 239 25.21 -22.56 -4.06
C VAL A 239 24.25 -21.74 -4.94
N GLY A 240 24.26 -22.01 -6.23
CA GLY A 240 23.30 -21.43 -7.17
C GLY A 240 21.86 -21.85 -6.82
N PRO A 241 20.87 -21.02 -7.16
CA PRO A 241 19.47 -21.36 -6.93
C PRO A 241 19.10 -22.63 -7.70
N MET A 242 18.50 -23.58 -7.01
CA MET A 242 17.98 -24.78 -7.64
C MET A 242 16.62 -24.41 -8.25
N MET A 243 16.59 -24.21 -9.57
CA MET A 243 15.35 -23.88 -10.30
C MET A 243 14.86 -25.09 -11.06
N TYR A 244 13.59 -25.43 -10.85
CA TYR A 244 12.88 -26.39 -11.67
C TYR A 244 11.91 -25.60 -12.56
N VAL A 245 12.14 -25.65 -13.87
CA VAL A 245 11.26 -25.01 -14.85
C VAL A 245 10.36 -26.08 -15.44
N TYR A 246 9.07 -25.88 -15.33
CA TYR A 246 8.06 -26.77 -15.88
C TYR A 246 7.26 -26.05 -16.96
N LEU A 247 6.99 -26.75 -18.05
CA LEU A 247 5.97 -26.34 -19.00
C LEU A 247 4.62 -26.90 -18.49
N ASN A 248 3.77 -26.04 -18.00
CA ASN A 248 2.43 -26.35 -17.52
C ASN A 248 2.34 -26.94 -16.09
N ASN A 249 3.00 -28.05 -15.80
CA ASN A 249 3.08 -28.66 -14.47
C ASN A 249 4.32 -29.56 -14.34
N PRO A 250 4.70 -29.99 -13.11
CA PRO A 250 5.86 -30.85 -12.89
C PRO A 250 5.81 -32.21 -13.59
N ASP A 251 4.61 -32.70 -13.88
CA ASP A 251 4.38 -34.05 -14.46
C ASP A 251 4.20 -34.00 -15.99
N PHE A 252 4.40 -32.84 -16.62
CA PHE A 252 4.30 -32.71 -18.08
C PHE A 252 5.43 -33.47 -18.75
N GLN A 253 5.05 -34.46 -19.55
CA GLN A 253 5.94 -35.24 -20.44
C GLN A 253 5.58 -34.88 -21.87
N ASP A 254 6.62 -34.72 -22.73
CA ASP A 254 6.46 -34.50 -24.18
C ASP A 254 5.86 -35.74 -24.88
#